data_b6b7b61455c82502c4c1deec5c2c6124
#
_entry.id   b6b7b61455c82502c4c1deec5c2c6124
#
_cell.length_a   1.000
_cell.length_b   1.000
_cell.length_c   1.000
_cell.angle_alpha   90.00
_cell.angle_beta   90.00
_cell.angle_gamma   90.00
#
_symmetry.space_group_name_H-M   'P 1'
#
loop_
_entity.id
_entity.type
_entity.pdbx_description
1 polymer ?
#
loop_
_entity_poly.entity_id
_entity_poly.type
_entity_poly.pdbx_seq_one_letter_code
_entity_poly.pdbx_strand_id
1 'polypeptide(L)'
;LYPDDADVKKVQAAFFDPFEYLWLRHRGGALNTEFPHALGDIAYQVACHQRVQTIGLKTRDVLNLVPDTTVTALERCSGHDGTYAVKKETHDRSVKIARPVVRKVNEQDPDHFMSDCPMAATHIANLAQKVDKAEHPMTLLRMAYGL
;
A
#
# COMPACT_ATOMS: atom_id res chain seq x y z
N LEU A 1 12.66 13.62 -21.40
CA LEU A 1 13.10 13.58 -22.79
C LEU A 1 12.51 14.75 -23.61
N TYR A 2 11.27 15.21 -23.29
CA TYR A 2 10.59 16.30 -24.00
C TYR A 2 9.92 17.25 -22.98
N PRO A 3 10.69 17.96 -22.11
CA PRO A 3 10.13 18.70 -20.99
C PRO A 3 9.29 19.92 -21.41
N ASP A 4 9.48 20.43 -22.61
CA ASP A 4 8.78 21.61 -23.13
C ASP A 4 7.60 21.28 -24.05
N ASP A 5 7.38 20.00 -24.37
CA ASP A 5 6.27 19.56 -25.20
C ASP A 5 4.93 19.76 -24.48
N ALA A 6 3.98 20.42 -25.12
CA ALA A 6 2.69 20.77 -24.53
C ALA A 6 1.81 19.53 -24.27
N ASP A 7 1.90 18.50 -25.11
CA ASP A 7 1.12 17.28 -24.95
C ASP A 7 1.71 16.39 -23.84
N VAL A 8 3.04 16.36 -23.70
CA VAL A 8 3.71 15.73 -22.54
C VAL A 8 3.26 16.38 -21.23
N LYS A 9 3.19 17.71 -21.18
CA LYS A 9 2.70 18.45 -20.00
C LYS A 9 1.23 18.14 -19.69
N LYS A 10 0.37 17.99 -20.68
CA LYS A 10 -1.04 17.55 -20.48
C LYS A 10 -1.12 16.15 -19.88
N VAL A 11 -0.35 15.20 -20.42
CA VAL A 11 -0.31 13.82 -19.89
C VAL A 11 0.21 13.84 -18.45
N GLN A 12 1.29 14.57 -18.16
CA GLN A 12 1.83 14.70 -16.81
C GLN A 12 0.80 15.25 -15.82
N ALA A 13 0.02 16.26 -16.21
CA ALA A 13 -1.02 16.86 -15.38
C ALA A 13 -2.22 15.92 -15.13
N ALA A 14 -2.41 14.92 -15.99
CA ALA A 14 -3.49 13.92 -15.89
C ALA A 14 -3.02 12.59 -15.28
N PHE A 15 -1.76 12.49 -14.90
CA PHE A 15 -1.17 11.25 -14.36
C PHE A 15 -1.22 11.29 -12.83
N PHE A 16 -1.99 10.38 -12.24
CA PHE A 16 -2.18 10.27 -10.80
C PHE A 16 -1.86 8.86 -10.30
N ASP A 17 -1.42 8.77 -9.06
CA ASP A 17 -1.50 7.52 -8.32
C ASP A 17 -2.99 7.12 -8.16
N PRO A 18 -3.36 5.83 -8.21
CA PRO A 18 -4.74 5.39 -8.09
C PRO A 18 -5.45 5.90 -6.83
N PHE A 19 -4.79 5.83 -5.67
CA PHE A 19 -5.38 6.29 -4.41
C PHE A 19 -5.36 7.81 -4.26
N GLU A 20 -4.38 8.50 -4.85
CA GLU A 20 -4.42 9.95 -4.99
C GLU A 20 -5.64 10.38 -5.81
N TYR A 21 -5.90 9.72 -6.96
CA TYR A 21 -7.07 10.00 -7.77
C TYR A 21 -8.39 9.76 -7.02
N LEU A 22 -8.52 8.63 -6.31
CA LEU A 22 -9.71 8.33 -5.50
C LEU A 22 -9.90 9.36 -4.39
N TRP A 23 -8.82 9.80 -3.75
CA TRP A 23 -8.88 10.86 -2.74
C TRP A 23 -9.35 12.21 -3.32
N LEU A 24 -8.86 12.58 -4.51
CA LEU A 24 -9.35 13.77 -5.23
C LEU A 24 -10.84 13.65 -5.58
N ARG A 25 -11.29 12.47 -6.01
CA ARG A 25 -12.71 12.19 -6.26
C ARG A 25 -13.55 12.31 -4.98
N HIS A 26 -13.06 11.79 -3.87
CA HIS A 26 -13.72 11.94 -2.57
C HIS A 26 -13.87 13.42 -2.18
N ARG A 27 -12.81 14.19 -2.26
CA ARG A 27 -12.84 15.62 -1.94
C ARG A 27 -13.78 16.42 -2.85
N GLY A 28 -13.94 15.99 -4.08
CA GLY A 28 -14.88 16.57 -5.05
C GLY A 28 -16.32 16.05 -4.93
N GLY A 29 -16.64 15.20 -3.92
CA GLY A 29 -17.98 14.63 -3.72
C GLY A 29 -18.38 13.61 -4.79
N ALA A 30 -17.42 13.06 -5.54
CA ALA A 30 -17.67 12.18 -6.67
C ALA A 30 -17.17 10.74 -6.44
N LEU A 31 -16.76 10.40 -5.23
CA LEU A 31 -16.50 9.02 -4.78
C LEU A 31 -17.74 8.51 -4.04
N ASN A 32 -18.25 7.35 -4.41
CA ASN A 32 -19.23 6.65 -3.59
C ASN A 32 -18.56 6.19 -2.30
N THR A 33 -19.09 6.60 -1.15
CA THR A 33 -18.58 6.22 0.20
C THR A 33 -19.54 5.30 0.94
N GLU A 34 -20.51 4.71 0.25
CA GLU A 34 -21.36 3.67 0.80
C GLU A 34 -20.64 2.32 0.71
N PHE A 35 -20.07 1.89 1.81
CA PHE A 35 -19.33 0.63 1.91
C PHE A 35 -20.16 -0.37 2.73
N PRO A 36 -20.67 -1.45 2.10
CA PRO A 36 -21.44 -2.47 2.81
C PRO A 36 -20.61 -3.37 3.74
N HIS A 37 -19.28 -3.41 3.57
CA HIS A 37 -18.42 -4.28 4.35
C HIS A 37 -17.28 -3.50 5.03
N ALA A 38 -17.14 -3.71 6.34
CA ALA A 38 -15.99 -3.30 7.12
C ALA A 38 -14.75 -4.14 6.77
N LEU A 39 -13.56 -3.59 7.01
CA LEU A 39 -12.30 -4.30 6.78
C LEU A 39 -11.53 -4.58 8.09
N GLY A 40 -11.98 -4.05 9.24
CA GLY A 40 -11.32 -4.25 10.52
C GLY A 40 -9.94 -3.58 10.59
N ASP A 41 -8.99 -4.24 11.25
CA ASP A 41 -7.64 -3.73 11.46
C ASP A 41 -6.70 -4.12 10.32
N ILE A 42 -6.09 -3.12 9.68
CA ILE A 42 -5.21 -3.29 8.53
C ILE A 42 -3.80 -2.84 8.89
N ALA A 43 -2.81 -3.73 8.74
CA ALA A 43 -1.42 -3.35 8.73
C ALA A 43 -1.01 -2.96 7.30
N TYR A 44 -0.60 -1.71 7.12
CA TYR A 44 -0.24 -1.16 5.82
C TYR A 44 1.26 -0.85 5.76
N GLN A 45 2.03 -1.64 5.03
CA GLN A 45 3.42 -1.30 4.73
C GLN A 45 3.45 -0.27 3.59
N VAL A 46 3.94 0.93 3.92
CA VAL A 46 4.05 2.02 2.95
C VAL A 46 5.20 1.75 1.99
N ALA A 47 4.87 1.57 0.71
CA ALA A 47 5.84 1.27 -0.32
C ALA A 47 6.81 2.45 -0.56
N CYS A 48 8.06 2.15 -0.95
CA CYS A 48 9.06 3.18 -1.18
C CYS A 48 8.65 4.19 -2.25
N HIS A 49 8.02 3.72 -3.34
CA HIS A 49 7.56 4.61 -4.41
C HIS A 49 6.46 5.58 -3.94
N GLN A 50 5.58 5.18 -3.02
CA GLN A 50 4.59 6.06 -2.40
C GLN A 50 5.25 7.20 -1.60
N ARG A 51 6.30 6.86 -0.86
CA ARG A 51 7.01 7.83 -0.02
C ARG A 51 7.75 8.90 -0.82
N VAL A 52 8.32 8.54 -1.98
CA VAL A 52 9.06 9.50 -2.83
C VAL A 52 8.17 10.38 -3.68
N GLN A 53 6.91 10.02 -3.88
CA GLN A 53 5.94 10.84 -4.62
C GLN A 53 5.46 12.07 -3.84
N THR A 54 5.67 12.10 -2.52
CA THR A 54 5.29 13.23 -1.64
C THR A 54 3.80 13.59 -1.66
N ILE A 55 2.94 12.65 -2.08
CA ILE A 55 1.46 12.82 -2.12
C ILE A 55 0.78 12.55 -0.77
N GLY A 56 1.53 12.08 0.23
CA GLY A 56 1.01 11.62 1.51
C GLY A 56 0.46 10.18 1.44
N LEU A 57 -0.14 9.73 2.55
CA LEU A 57 -0.62 8.34 2.69
C LEU A 57 -2.05 8.18 2.13
N LYS A 58 -2.24 8.43 0.84
CA LYS A 58 -3.56 8.45 0.19
C LYS A 58 -4.26 7.09 0.25
N THR A 59 -3.52 5.99 0.15
CA THR A 59 -4.04 4.64 0.34
C THR A 59 -4.70 4.47 1.71
N ARG A 60 -4.02 4.88 2.79
CA ARG A 60 -4.57 4.91 4.14
C ARG A 60 -5.80 5.82 4.23
N ASP A 61 -5.68 7.03 3.69
CA ASP A 61 -6.73 8.05 3.81
C ASP A 61 -8.03 7.60 3.13
N VAL A 62 -7.95 6.93 1.97
CA VAL A 62 -9.12 6.37 1.27
C VAL A 62 -9.70 5.17 2.01
N LEU A 63 -8.88 4.21 2.46
CA LEU A 63 -9.39 3.02 3.15
C LEU A 63 -9.98 3.34 4.54
N ASN A 64 -9.51 4.38 5.21
CA ASN A 64 -10.13 4.88 6.44
C ASN A 64 -11.50 5.55 6.23
N LEU A 65 -11.98 5.71 5.00
CA LEU A 65 -13.37 6.09 4.73
C LEU A 65 -14.34 4.92 4.92
N VAL A 66 -13.83 3.68 4.92
CA VAL A 66 -14.62 2.48 5.15
C VAL A 66 -14.99 2.41 6.64
N PRO A 67 -16.28 2.29 7.01
CA PRO A 67 -16.70 2.17 8.41
C PRO A 67 -16.03 0.98 9.12
N ASP A 68 -15.79 1.11 10.41
CA ASP A 68 -15.17 0.08 11.26
C ASP A 68 -13.88 -0.50 10.67
N THR A 69 -13.07 0.39 10.09
CA THR A 69 -11.78 0.07 9.47
C THR A 69 -10.69 0.98 10.01
N THR A 70 -9.59 0.40 10.47
CA THR A 70 -8.41 1.13 10.97
C THR A 70 -7.18 0.75 10.19
N VAL A 71 -6.56 1.70 9.51
CA VAL A 71 -5.32 1.47 8.75
C VAL A 71 -4.12 2.00 9.50
N THR A 72 -3.27 1.10 10.00
CA THR A 72 -1.99 1.43 10.64
C THR A 72 -0.86 1.43 9.62
N ALA A 73 -0.32 2.61 9.34
CA ALA A 73 0.77 2.77 8.38
C ALA A 73 2.13 2.40 9.01
N LEU A 74 2.85 1.51 8.35
CA LEU A 74 4.18 1.03 8.73
C LEU A 74 5.22 1.55 7.73
N GLU A 75 5.86 2.67 8.07
CA GLU A 75 6.89 3.32 7.24
C GLU A 75 8.27 2.71 7.50
N ARG A 76 8.43 1.43 7.16
CA ARG A 76 9.67 0.66 7.32
C ARG A 76 10.05 -0.02 6.01
N CYS A 77 11.35 -0.19 5.81
CA CYS A 77 11.86 -0.91 4.66
C CYS A 77 11.39 -2.38 4.67
N SER A 78 10.90 -2.84 3.53
CA SER A 78 10.50 -4.24 3.34
C SER A 78 11.69 -5.20 3.19
N GLY A 79 12.91 -4.68 2.99
CA GLY A 79 14.06 -5.48 2.62
C GLY A 79 14.05 -5.95 1.16
N HIS A 80 12.96 -5.71 0.43
CA HIS A 80 12.87 -5.98 -1.00
C HIS A 80 13.29 -4.74 -1.78
N ASP A 81 14.35 -4.87 -2.57
CA ASP A 81 14.83 -3.81 -3.46
C ASP A 81 15.11 -4.44 -4.83
N GLY A 82 14.20 -4.25 -5.77
CA GLY A 82 14.24 -4.94 -7.05
C GLY A 82 14.33 -6.46 -6.88
N THR A 83 15.51 -7.03 -7.03
CA THR A 83 15.75 -8.48 -6.89
C THR A 83 16.42 -8.88 -5.56
N TYR A 84 16.60 -7.92 -4.63
CA TYR A 84 17.44 -8.13 -3.44
C TYR A 84 16.91 -9.26 -2.54
N ALA A 85 15.60 -9.37 -2.38
CA ALA A 85 14.95 -10.40 -1.58
C ALA A 85 14.95 -11.79 -2.25
N VAL A 86 15.08 -11.87 -3.58
CA VAL A 86 15.00 -13.13 -4.34
C VAL A 86 16.36 -13.71 -4.73
N LYS A 87 17.42 -12.91 -4.71
CA LYS A 87 18.78 -13.38 -4.96
C LYS A 87 19.34 -14.12 -3.75
N LYS A 88 19.88 -15.30 -3.96
CA LYS A 88 20.47 -16.14 -2.90
C LYS A 88 21.54 -15.40 -2.09
N GLU A 89 22.39 -14.63 -2.77
CA GLU A 89 23.52 -13.89 -2.16
C GLU A 89 23.09 -12.76 -1.24
N THR A 90 21.88 -12.21 -1.44
CA THR A 90 21.38 -11.05 -0.69
C THR A 90 20.20 -11.39 0.21
N HIS A 91 19.61 -12.58 0.07
CA HIS A 91 18.39 -12.98 0.78
C HIS A 91 18.51 -12.80 2.31
N ASP A 92 19.55 -13.29 2.93
CA ASP A 92 19.73 -13.20 4.39
C ASP A 92 19.82 -11.75 4.88
N ARG A 93 20.41 -10.86 4.08
CA ARG A 93 20.45 -9.42 4.38
C ARG A 93 19.07 -8.80 4.22
N SER A 94 18.35 -9.16 3.17
CA SER A 94 16.96 -8.75 2.94
C SER A 94 16.07 -9.10 4.13
N VAL A 95 16.13 -10.34 4.61
CA VAL A 95 15.40 -10.82 5.79
C VAL A 95 15.76 -9.98 7.03
N LYS A 96 17.05 -9.70 7.25
CA LYS A 96 17.48 -8.86 8.40
C LYS A 96 16.89 -7.44 8.32
N ILE A 97 16.86 -6.85 7.13
CA ILE A 97 16.30 -5.52 6.90
C ILE A 97 14.78 -5.52 7.12
N ALA A 98 14.08 -6.59 6.72
CA ALA A 98 12.63 -6.72 6.89
C ALA A 98 12.19 -6.96 8.35
N ARG A 99 13.04 -7.48 9.23
CA ARG A 99 12.68 -7.85 10.61
C ARG A 99 11.88 -6.78 11.37
N PRO A 100 12.23 -5.48 11.32
CA PRO A 100 11.48 -4.46 12.05
C PRO A 100 10.03 -4.30 11.58
N VAL A 101 9.75 -4.40 10.27
CA VAL A 101 8.38 -4.32 9.75
C VAL A 101 7.62 -5.61 10.03
N VAL A 102 8.25 -6.77 9.84
CA VAL A 102 7.67 -8.10 10.15
C VAL A 102 7.24 -8.17 11.62
N ARG A 103 8.11 -7.71 12.54
CA ARG A 103 7.78 -7.65 13.98
C ARG A 103 6.54 -6.80 14.23
N LYS A 104 6.44 -5.61 13.63
CA LYS A 104 5.29 -4.72 13.80
C LYS A 104 3.99 -5.34 13.26
N VAL A 105 4.05 -6.03 12.12
CA VAL A 105 2.90 -6.75 11.58
C VAL A 105 2.45 -7.85 12.55
N ASN A 106 3.39 -8.65 13.08
CA ASN A 106 3.07 -9.71 14.04
C ASN A 106 2.54 -9.16 15.39
N GLU A 107 3.06 -8.01 15.87
CA GLU A 107 2.60 -7.35 17.10
C GLU A 107 1.18 -6.79 16.95
N GLN A 108 0.81 -6.33 15.76
CA GLN A 108 -0.52 -5.78 15.48
C GLN A 108 -1.57 -6.88 15.36
N ASP A 109 -1.21 -8.07 14.90
CA ASP A 109 -2.13 -9.20 14.64
C ASP A 109 -3.35 -8.78 13.80
N PRO A 110 -3.16 -8.20 12.60
CA PRO A 110 -4.19 -7.51 11.86
C PRO A 110 -5.13 -8.48 11.15
N ASP A 111 -6.37 -8.04 10.85
CA ASP A 111 -7.30 -8.77 9.99
C ASP A 111 -6.80 -8.84 8.54
N HIS A 112 -6.10 -7.78 8.09
CA HIS A 112 -5.52 -7.69 6.75
C HIS A 112 -4.11 -7.10 6.78
N PHE A 113 -3.26 -7.60 5.87
CA PHE A 113 -1.94 -7.02 5.61
C PHE A 113 -1.82 -6.60 4.16
N MET A 114 -1.41 -5.35 3.91
CA MET A 114 -1.31 -4.81 2.56
C MET A 114 -0.06 -3.95 2.31
N SER A 115 0.26 -3.80 1.03
CA SER A 115 1.15 -2.76 0.51
C SER A 115 0.80 -2.45 -0.95
N ASP A 116 1.05 -1.21 -1.39
CA ASP A 116 0.94 -0.81 -2.81
C ASP A 116 2.00 -1.46 -3.69
N CYS A 117 3.02 -2.06 -3.09
CA CYS A 117 4.04 -2.86 -3.77
C CYS A 117 3.83 -4.35 -3.52
N PRO A 118 3.27 -5.12 -4.46
CA PRO A 118 3.00 -6.55 -4.27
C PRO A 118 4.25 -7.37 -3.90
N MET A 119 5.41 -7.01 -4.45
CA MET A 119 6.66 -7.71 -4.16
C MET A 119 7.12 -7.49 -2.72
N ALA A 120 7.04 -6.25 -2.22
CA ALA A 120 7.35 -5.92 -0.83
C ALA A 120 6.36 -6.59 0.12
N ALA A 121 5.08 -6.57 -0.21
CA ALA A 121 4.02 -7.19 0.56
C ALA A 121 4.22 -8.71 0.67
N THR A 122 4.46 -9.40 -0.45
CA THR A 122 4.72 -10.85 -0.46
C THR A 122 5.96 -11.21 0.36
N HIS A 123 7.05 -10.44 0.24
CA HIS A 123 8.26 -10.70 1.00
C HIS A 123 8.01 -10.59 2.52
N ILE A 124 7.29 -9.58 2.97
CA ILE A 124 6.94 -9.41 4.38
C ILE A 124 5.99 -10.52 4.86
N ALA A 125 4.94 -10.84 4.08
CA ALA A 125 3.97 -11.87 4.44
C ALA A 125 4.65 -13.26 4.59
N ASN A 126 5.58 -13.60 3.70
CA ASN A 126 6.35 -14.85 3.79
C ASN A 126 7.23 -14.97 5.05
N LEU A 127 7.53 -13.84 5.70
CA LEU A 127 8.33 -13.78 6.93
C LEU A 127 7.48 -13.61 8.19
N ALA A 128 6.25 -13.13 8.04
CA ALA A 128 5.33 -12.91 9.14
C ALA A 128 4.66 -14.21 9.59
N GLN A 129 4.21 -14.26 10.84
CA GLN A 129 3.55 -15.42 11.45
C GLN A 129 2.05 -15.22 11.67
N LYS A 130 1.60 -13.96 11.56
CA LYS A 130 0.24 -13.52 11.89
C LYS A 130 -0.58 -13.12 10.67
N VAL A 131 -0.02 -13.28 9.49
CA VAL A 131 -0.71 -13.00 8.23
C VAL A 131 -0.44 -14.14 7.25
N ASP A 132 -1.50 -14.66 6.66
CA ASP A 132 -1.41 -15.79 5.72
C ASP A 132 -1.05 -15.34 4.30
N LYS A 133 -1.41 -14.11 3.96
CA LYS A 133 -1.21 -13.54 2.63
C LYS A 133 -1.05 -12.02 2.68
N ALA A 134 -0.43 -11.48 1.64
CA ALA A 134 -0.44 -10.06 1.36
C ALA A 134 -1.57 -9.71 0.41
N GLU A 135 -2.21 -8.57 0.61
CA GLU A 135 -3.27 -8.07 -0.24
C GLU A 135 -2.86 -6.73 -0.88
N HIS A 136 -3.41 -6.46 -2.05
CA HIS A 136 -3.26 -5.15 -2.67
C HIS A 136 -4.37 -4.23 -2.17
N PRO A 137 -4.12 -2.94 -1.88
CA PRO A 137 -5.13 -2.02 -1.36
C PRO A 137 -6.39 -1.92 -2.23
N MET A 138 -6.27 -2.02 -3.56
CA MET A 138 -7.43 -2.06 -4.47
C MET A 138 -8.29 -3.31 -4.27
N THR A 139 -7.70 -4.43 -3.87
CA THR A 139 -8.46 -5.65 -3.52
C THR A 139 -9.29 -5.44 -2.27
N LEU A 140 -8.71 -4.81 -1.24
CA LEU A 140 -9.44 -4.47 -0.02
C LEU A 140 -10.57 -3.47 -0.30
N LEU A 141 -10.31 -2.45 -1.10
CA LEU A 141 -11.35 -1.49 -1.50
C LEU A 141 -12.49 -2.17 -2.28
N ARG A 142 -12.17 -3.11 -3.19
CA ARG A 142 -13.16 -3.94 -3.88
C ARG A 142 -13.99 -4.75 -2.89
N MET A 143 -13.36 -5.36 -1.89
CA MET A 143 -14.07 -6.11 -0.82
C MET A 143 -15.00 -5.21 -0.01
N ALA A 144 -14.56 -4.00 0.34
CA ALA A 144 -15.39 -3.03 1.06
C ALA A 144 -16.66 -2.66 0.27
N TYR A 145 -16.59 -2.62 -1.06
CA TYR A 145 -17.75 -2.42 -1.94
C TYR A 145 -18.61 -3.67 -2.17
N GLY A 146 -18.20 -4.85 -1.67
CA GLY A 146 -18.93 -6.09 -1.88
C GLY A 146 -18.83 -6.66 -3.31
N LEU A 147 -17.74 -6.36 -4.03
CA LEU A 147 -17.52 -6.75 -5.42
C LEU A 147 -16.58 -7.96 -5.55
#